data_a259902e6b79563c40f60349955103f4
#
_entry.id   a259902e6b79563c40f60349955103f4
#
_cell.length_a   1.000
_cell.length_b   1.000
_cell.length_c   1.000
_cell.angle_alpha   90.00
_cell.angle_beta   90.00
_cell.angle_gamma   90.00
#
_symmetry.space_group_name_H-M   'P 1'
#
loop_
_entity.id
_entity.type
_entity.pdbx_description
1 polymer ?
#
loop_
_entity_poly.entity_id
_entity_poly.type
_entity_poly.pdbx_seq_one_letter_code
_entity_poly.pdbx_strand_id
1 'polypeptide(L)'
;MLQLVTLPAAFGMRNVSPFCLKVEMLLTSLGLPFDMSEQRDPRKAPKGKLPYLLADGQRIADSELIAEFLDNHTSGKVYADLSPVQKAQGVALARLAEDHLYWLMVASRWLDDDWWPHVVDGFFGFVPGMLRPLASGMARRQVAKTYDLHGLGRHSLEEQHGFARRDLAALANIVPGEGFLFGDRPGIFDFTVAAMMAGIYDNQPGTWVTELAQAHSGLRAYTERVQEAVGVWGRK
;
A
#
# COMPACT_ATOMS: atom_id res chain seq x y z
N MET A 1 -20.74 -6.32 -12.89
CA MET A 1 -20.62 -5.37 -11.74
C MET A 1 -19.28 -5.63 -11.05
N LEU A 2 -18.51 -4.57 -10.78
CA LEU A 2 -17.23 -4.70 -10.11
C LEU A 2 -17.40 -4.60 -8.58
N GLN A 3 -16.70 -5.46 -7.83
CA GLN A 3 -16.64 -5.36 -6.38
C GLN A 3 -15.19 -5.50 -5.91
N LEU A 4 -14.69 -4.47 -5.23
CA LEU A 4 -13.35 -4.47 -4.64
C LEU A 4 -13.40 -5.02 -3.20
N VAL A 5 -12.68 -6.10 -2.96
CA VAL A 5 -12.56 -6.71 -1.64
C VAL A 5 -11.26 -6.28 -0.98
N THR A 6 -11.36 -5.65 0.20
CA THR A 6 -10.26 -4.96 0.88
C THR A 6 -10.11 -5.39 2.34
N LEU A 7 -9.02 -4.94 2.98
CA LEU A 7 -8.92 -4.95 4.44
C LEU A 7 -9.79 -3.85 5.06
N PRO A 8 -10.27 -4.03 6.30
CA PRO A 8 -10.98 -2.98 7.02
C PRO A 8 -10.07 -1.81 7.39
N ALA A 9 -10.68 -0.70 7.76
CA ALA A 9 -10.02 0.45 8.31
C ALA A 9 -9.40 0.14 9.68
N ALA A 10 -8.18 0.65 9.93
CA ALA A 10 -7.53 0.67 11.25
C ALA A 10 -6.46 1.76 11.29
N PHE A 11 -5.92 2.05 12.46
CA PHE A 11 -4.80 2.99 12.67
C PHE A 11 -5.06 4.41 12.09
N GLY A 12 -6.30 4.91 12.17
CA GLY A 12 -6.67 6.19 11.57
C GLY A 12 -6.78 6.17 10.05
N MET A 13 -6.44 5.06 9.40
CA MET A 13 -6.47 4.92 7.95
C MET A 13 -7.79 4.33 7.46
N ARG A 14 -8.23 4.78 6.30
CA ARG A 14 -9.38 4.24 5.55
C ARG A 14 -9.13 2.77 5.16
N ASN A 15 -7.91 2.46 4.76
CA ASN A 15 -7.47 1.11 4.47
C ASN A 15 -6.03 0.91 4.94
N VAL A 16 -5.78 -0.15 5.67
CA VAL A 16 -4.45 -0.44 6.22
C VAL A 16 -3.47 -0.98 5.16
N SER A 17 -3.99 -1.38 4.00
CA SER A 17 -3.19 -1.91 2.90
C SER A 17 -3.04 -0.86 1.81
N PRO A 18 -1.81 -0.42 1.50
CA PRO A 18 -1.55 0.48 0.38
C PRO A 18 -1.98 -0.13 -0.95
N PHE A 19 -1.88 -1.44 -1.12
CA PHE A 19 -2.34 -2.13 -2.33
C PHE A 19 -3.85 -2.02 -2.54
N CYS A 20 -4.64 -2.08 -1.45
CA CYS A 20 -6.09 -1.86 -1.53
C CYS A 20 -6.40 -0.41 -1.90
N LEU A 21 -5.73 0.54 -1.27
CA LEU A 21 -5.90 1.97 -1.55
C LEU A 21 -5.52 2.31 -3.01
N LYS A 22 -4.41 1.75 -3.52
CA LYS A 22 -4.01 1.87 -4.93
C LYS A 22 -5.11 1.46 -5.89
N VAL A 23 -5.72 0.30 -5.66
CA VAL A 23 -6.79 -0.21 -6.55
C VAL A 23 -8.06 0.64 -6.42
N GLU A 24 -8.41 1.11 -5.22
CA GLU A 24 -9.53 2.03 -5.02
C GLU A 24 -9.30 3.34 -5.80
N MET A 25 -8.11 3.93 -5.72
CA MET A 25 -7.73 5.11 -6.52
C MET A 25 -7.84 4.85 -8.02
N LEU A 26 -7.36 3.70 -8.49
CA LEU A 26 -7.42 3.32 -9.90
C LEU A 26 -8.85 3.20 -10.41
N LEU A 27 -9.72 2.46 -9.70
CA LEU A 27 -11.13 2.30 -10.08
C LEU A 27 -11.86 3.65 -10.11
N THR A 28 -11.61 4.49 -9.11
CA THR A 28 -12.19 5.84 -9.01
C THR A 28 -11.73 6.73 -10.17
N SER A 29 -10.43 6.73 -10.48
CA SER A 29 -9.87 7.54 -11.57
C SER A 29 -10.37 7.14 -12.95
N LEU A 30 -10.69 5.85 -13.14
CA LEU A 30 -11.29 5.33 -14.38
C LEU A 30 -12.79 5.64 -14.49
N GLY A 31 -13.42 6.19 -13.43
CA GLY A 31 -14.86 6.45 -13.39
C GLY A 31 -15.71 5.17 -13.45
N LEU A 32 -15.15 4.04 -13.05
CA LEU A 32 -15.87 2.76 -13.06
C LEU A 32 -16.74 2.64 -11.81
N PRO A 33 -18.03 2.28 -11.94
CA PRO A 33 -18.86 1.97 -10.77
C PRO A 33 -18.41 0.67 -10.13
N PHE A 34 -18.17 0.69 -8.83
CA PHE A 34 -17.81 -0.49 -8.05
C PHE A 34 -18.35 -0.43 -6.63
N ASP A 35 -18.60 -1.59 -6.05
CA ASP A 35 -18.89 -1.76 -4.63
C ASP A 35 -17.63 -2.11 -3.86
N MET A 36 -17.58 -1.78 -2.58
CA MET A 36 -16.52 -2.21 -1.68
C MET A 36 -17.05 -3.22 -0.66
N SER A 37 -16.24 -4.23 -0.36
CA SER A 37 -16.50 -5.13 0.76
C SER A 37 -15.24 -5.39 1.56
N GLU A 38 -15.41 -5.59 2.87
CA GLU A 38 -14.30 -5.83 3.78
C GLU A 38 -14.12 -7.33 4.06
N GLN A 39 -12.88 -7.78 4.03
CA GLN A 39 -12.49 -9.12 4.45
C GLN A 39 -11.36 -9.04 5.48
N ARG A 40 -11.67 -9.41 6.74
CA ARG A 40 -10.71 -9.33 7.85
C ARG A 40 -9.64 -10.40 7.82
N ASP A 41 -9.95 -11.59 7.32
CA ASP A 41 -9.01 -12.71 7.23
C ASP A 41 -8.46 -12.82 5.78
N PRO A 42 -7.22 -12.35 5.52
CA PRO A 42 -6.64 -12.39 4.19
C PRO A 42 -6.42 -13.82 3.68
N ARG A 43 -6.31 -14.82 4.57
CA ARG A 43 -6.11 -16.23 4.19
C ARG A 43 -7.27 -16.79 3.37
N LYS A 44 -8.45 -16.16 3.45
CA LYS A 44 -9.64 -16.51 2.65
C LYS A 44 -9.62 -15.88 1.26
N ALA A 45 -8.69 -14.97 0.98
CA ALA A 45 -8.52 -14.39 -0.35
C ALA A 45 -7.83 -15.38 -1.30
N PRO A 46 -8.00 -15.27 -2.63
CA PRO A 46 -7.49 -16.25 -3.61
C PRO A 46 -5.99 -16.54 -3.53
N LYS A 47 -5.17 -15.52 -3.18
CA LYS A 47 -3.71 -15.64 -3.00
C LYS A 47 -3.28 -15.44 -1.53
N GLY A 48 -4.22 -15.54 -0.59
CA GLY A 48 -3.94 -15.26 0.82
C GLY A 48 -3.61 -13.80 1.13
N LYS A 49 -3.90 -12.88 0.22
CA LYS A 49 -3.63 -11.44 0.31
C LYS A 49 -4.78 -10.62 -0.30
N LEU A 50 -4.89 -9.38 0.12
CA LEU A 50 -5.83 -8.38 -0.39
C LEU A 50 -5.06 -7.24 -1.06
N PRO A 51 -5.62 -6.58 -2.08
CA PRO A 51 -6.99 -6.71 -2.57
C PRO A 51 -7.22 -7.88 -3.52
N TYR A 52 -8.48 -8.17 -3.79
CA TYR A 52 -8.89 -8.81 -5.03
C TYR A 52 -10.17 -8.15 -5.57
N LEU A 53 -10.35 -8.23 -6.89
CA LEU A 53 -11.51 -7.69 -7.59
C LEU A 53 -12.42 -8.85 -8.01
N LEU A 54 -13.70 -8.72 -7.73
CA LEU A 54 -14.74 -9.57 -8.33
C LEU A 54 -15.29 -8.87 -9.57
N ALA A 55 -15.22 -9.52 -10.71
CA ALA A 55 -15.71 -9.01 -11.98
C ALA A 55 -16.39 -10.16 -12.74
N ASP A 56 -17.70 -10.06 -12.95
CA ASP A 56 -18.48 -11.02 -13.73
C ASP A 56 -18.25 -12.50 -13.35
N GLY A 57 -18.18 -12.75 -12.03
CA GLY A 57 -17.93 -14.09 -11.47
C GLY A 57 -16.48 -14.52 -11.37
N GLN A 58 -15.55 -13.74 -11.90
CA GLN A 58 -14.11 -13.97 -11.79
C GLN A 58 -13.52 -13.28 -10.55
N ARG A 59 -12.48 -13.89 -9.97
CA ARG A 59 -11.68 -13.31 -8.88
C ARG A 59 -10.30 -12.96 -9.39
N ILE A 60 -10.03 -11.69 -9.57
CA ILE A 60 -8.73 -11.17 -9.99
C ILE A 60 -7.98 -10.75 -8.74
N ALA A 61 -6.94 -11.47 -8.38
CA ALA A 61 -6.17 -11.23 -7.16
C ALA A 61 -4.78 -10.71 -7.49
N ASP A 62 -4.30 -9.77 -6.70
CA ASP A 62 -3.12 -8.96 -6.83
C ASP A 62 -3.38 -7.62 -7.52
N SER A 63 -2.85 -6.53 -6.92
CA SER A 63 -3.13 -5.17 -7.39
C SER A 63 -2.56 -4.86 -8.78
N GLU A 64 -1.46 -5.51 -9.18
CA GLU A 64 -0.87 -5.35 -10.51
C GLU A 64 -1.72 -6.09 -11.56
N LEU A 65 -2.14 -7.33 -11.26
CA LEU A 65 -3.02 -8.10 -12.15
C LEU A 65 -4.42 -7.47 -12.25
N ILE A 66 -4.88 -6.80 -11.19
CA ILE A 66 -6.12 -6.01 -11.27
C ILE A 66 -5.92 -4.82 -12.21
N ALA A 67 -4.79 -4.13 -12.15
CA ALA A 67 -4.50 -3.03 -13.06
C ALA A 67 -4.44 -3.50 -14.53
N GLU A 68 -3.80 -4.64 -14.80
CA GLU A 68 -3.78 -5.25 -16.15
C GLU A 68 -5.20 -5.65 -16.63
N PHE A 69 -6.00 -6.25 -15.74
CA PHE A 69 -7.39 -6.57 -16.06
C PHE A 69 -8.20 -5.31 -16.38
N LEU A 70 -8.04 -4.25 -15.59
CA LEU A 70 -8.74 -2.99 -15.80
C LEU A 70 -8.25 -2.27 -17.07
N ASP A 71 -6.98 -2.39 -17.41
CA ASP A 71 -6.45 -1.86 -18.67
C ASP A 71 -7.15 -2.53 -19.87
N ASN A 72 -7.22 -3.86 -19.87
CA ASN A 72 -7.94 -4.60 -20.90
C ASN A 72 -9.44 -4.29 -20.91
N HIS A 73 -10.07 -4.20 -19.73
CA HIS A 73 -11.50 -3.91 -19.57
C HIS A 73 -11.88 -2.51 -20.07
N THR A 74 -10.95 -1.56 -20.00
CA THR A 74 -11.15 -0.16 -20.42
C THR A 74 -10.49 0.18 -21.76
N SER A 75 -10.09 -0.82 -22.54
CA SER A 75 -9.43 -0.62 -23.86
C SER A 75 -8.13 0.19 -23.76
N GLY A 76 -7.29 -0.12 -22.77
CA GLY A 76 -5.95 0.44 -22.62
C GLY A 76 -5.86 1.75 -21.82
N LYS A 77 -6.91 2.15 -21.08
CA LYS A 77 -6.92 3.46 -20.38
C LYS A 77 -5.95 3.56 -19.21
N VAL A 78 -5.54 2.46 -18.59
CA VAL A 78 -4.64 2.49 -17.42
C VAL A 78 -3.23 2.96 -17.80
N TYR A 79 -2.77 2.61 -19.01
CA TYR A 79 -1.43 2.91 -19.48
C TYR A 79 -1.40 3.76 -20.76
N ALA A 80 -2.56 4.33 -21.19
CA ALA A 80 -2.76 4.97 -22.49
C ALA A 80 -1.76 6.09 -22.81
N ASP A 81 -1.45 6.91 -21.81
CA ASP A 81 -0.66 8.13 -21.98
C ASP A 81 0.84 7.92 -21.69
N LEU A 82 1.27 6.67 -21.48
CA LEU A 82 2.65 6.34 -21.11
C LEU A 82 3.47 5.89 -22.32
N SER A 83 4.58 6.56 -22.57
CA SER A 83 5.61 6.03 -23.45
C SER A 83 6.25 4.76 -22.87
N PRO A 84 6.89 3.90 -23.69
CA PRO A 84 7.59 2.71 -23.19
C PRO A 84 8.64 3.03 -22.10
N VAL A 85 9.31 4.17 -22.21
CA VAL A 85 10.31 4.61 -21.20
C VAL A 85 9.63 4.99 -19.89
N GLN A 86 8.54 5.77 -19.94
CA GLN A 86 7.77 6.13 -18.75
C GLN A 86 7.17 4.90 -18.05
N LYS A 87 6.66 3.94 -18.84
CA LYS A 87 6.17 2.67 -18.28
C LYS A 87 7.29 1.91 -17.57
N ALA A 88 8.48 1.83 -18.15
CA ALA A 88 9.64 1.18 -17.52
C ALA A 88 10.07 1.91 -16.23
N GLN A 89 10.13 3.24 -16.24
CA GLN A 89 10.41 4.04 -15.05
C GLN A 89 9.36 3.84 -13.95
N GLY A 90 8.09 3.84 -14.32
CA GLY A 90 6.98 3.59 -13.41
C GLY A 90 7.05 2.21 -12.76
N VAL A 91 7.38 1.17 -13.52
CA VAL A 91 7.61 -0.18 -12.98
C VAL A 91 8.76 -0.19 -11.98
N ALA A 92 9.88 0.48 -12.26
CA ALA A 92 11.00 0.57 -11.33
C ALA A 92 10.60 1.28 -10.02
N LEU A 93 9.83 2.37 -10.11
CA LEU A 93 9.28 3.07 -8.94
C LEU A 93 8.30 2.19 -8.13
N ALA A 94 7.45 1.44 -8.83
CA ALA A 94 6.54 0.51 -8.17
C ALA A 94 7.32 -0.56 -7.39
N ARG A 95 8.39 -1.13 -7.96
CA ARG A 95 9.23 -2.11 -7.24
C ARG A 95 9.92 -1.49 -6.03
N LEU A 96 10.43 -0.28 -6.14
CA LEU A 96 11.01 0.43 -4.99
C LEU A 96 9.97 0.59 -3.86
N ALA A 97 8.76 1.04 -4.20
CA ALA A 97 7.70 1.29 -3.22
C ALA A 97 7.11 -0.02 -2.66
N GLU A 98 6.75 -0.97 -3.52
CA GLU A 98 5.96 -2.14 -3.17
C GLU A 98 6.79 -3.36 -2.73
N ASP A 99 8.04 -3.49 -3.24
CA ASP A 99 8.88 -4.64 -2.93
C ASP A 99 9.99 -4.32 -1.90
N HIS A 100 10.34 -3.06 -1.71
CA HIS A 100 11.38 -2.71 -0.73
C HIS A 100 10.82 -1.83 0.42
N LEU A 101 10.35 -0.62 0.17
CA LEU A 101 9.84 0.28 1.20
C LEU A 101 8.63 -0.30 1.97
N TYR A 102 7.76 -1.03 1.28
CA TYR A 102 6.65 -1.74 1.90
C TYR A 102 7.07 -2.66 3.05
N TRP A 103 8.15 -3.42 2.86
CA TRP A 103 8.60 -4.34 3.90
C TRP A 103 9.18 -3.64 5.12
N LEU A 104 9.82 -2.49 4.93
CA LEU A 104 10.27 -1.63 6.04
C LEU A 104 9.07 -1.04 6.80
N MET A 105 8.01 -0.62 6.08
CA MET A 105 6.76 -0.21 6.71
C MET A 105 6.08 -1.36 7.47
N VAL A 106 6.06 -2.58 6.93
CA VAL A 106 5.53 -3.76 7.63
C VAL A 106 6.34 -4.04 8.89
N ALA A 107 7.67 -4.02 8.79
CA ALA A 107 8.54 -4.25 9.95
C ALA A 107 8.31 -3.21 11.05
N SER A 108 8.16 -1.94 10.69
CA SER A 108 7.92 -0.84 11.64
C SER A 108 6.59 -0.94 12.40
N ARG A 109 5.64 -1.72 11.92
CA ARG A 109 4.36 -2.00 12.59
C ARG A 109 4.36 -3.33 13.33
N TRP A 110 4.82 -4.37 12.66
CA TRP A 110 4.65 -5.75 13.13
C TRP A 110 5.80 -6.23 14.01
N LEU A 111 7.01 -5.74 13.79
CA LEU A 111 8.23 -6.24 14.44
C LEU A 111 8.77 -5.26 15.49
N ASP A 112 8.32 -4.04 15.50
CA ASP A 112 8.57 -3.06 16.54
C ASP A 112 7.74 -3.41 17.79
N ASP A 113 8.40 -3.56 18.96
CA ASP A 113 7.73 -3.96 20.20
C ASP A 113 6.84 -2.85 20.76
N ASP A 114 7.21 -1.58 20.55
CA ASP A 114 6.42 -0.44 21.02
C ASP A 114 5.15 -0.28 20.17
N TRP A 115 5.22 -0.63 18.89
CA TRP A 115 4.07 -0.53 17.98
C TRP A 115 3.19 -1.78 17.94
N TRP A 116 3.72 -2.93 18.36
CA TRP A 116 3.02 -4.22 18.35
C TRP A 116 1.64 -4.22 19.02
N PRO A 117 1.39 -3.56 20.19
CA PRO A 117 0.06 -3.49 20.77
C PRO A 117 -1.00 -2.93 19.83
N HIS A 118 -0.67 -1.95 19.00
CA HIS A 118 -1.59 -1.36 18.01
C HIS A 118 -1.97 -2.37 16.93
N VAL A 119 -1.03 -3.23 16.49
CA VAL A 119 -1.32 -4.34 15.56
C VAL A 119 -2.31 -5.33 16.21
N VAL A 120 -2.11 -5.68 17.47
CA VAL A 120 -3.00 -6.60 18.19
C VAL A 120 -4.41 -6.04 18.27
N ASP A 121 -4.56 -4.77 18.61
CA ASP A 121 -5.87 -4.13 18.74
C ASP A 121 -6.54 -3.92 17.37
N GLY A 122 -5.80 -3.47 16.37
CA GLY A 122 -6.34 -3.16 15.04
C GLY A 122 -6.72 -4.40 14.22
N PHE A 123 -5.86 -5.44 14.25
CA PHE A 123 -6.08 -6.62 13.43
C PHE A 123 -6.69 -7.82 14.17
N PHE A 124 -6.54 -7.91 15.48
CA PHE A 124 -6.99 -9.07 16.26
C PHE A 124 -8.10 -8.72 17.26
N GLY A 125 -8.62 -7.50 17.25
CA GLY A 125 -9.69 -7.06 18.14
C GLY A 125 -10.97 -7.92 18.06
N PHE A 126 -11.23 -8.56 16.93
CA PHE A 126 -12.35 -9.47 16.72
C PHE A 126 -12.10 -10.91 17.25
N VAL A 127 -10.86 -11.25 17.59
CA VAL A 127 -10.49 -12.57 18.14
C VAL A 127 -10.84 -12.61 19.63
N PRO A 128 -11.50 -13.68 20.13
CA PRO A 128 -11.78 -13.83 21.56
C PRO A 128 -10.52 -13.64 22.42
N GLY A 129 -10.63 -12.90 23.52
CA GLY A 129 -9.51 -12.47 24.35
C GLY A 129 -8.54 -13.58 24.74
N MET A 130 -9.04 -14.77 25.11
CA MET A 130 -8.22 -15.93 25.46
C MET A 130 -7.36 -16.47 24.30
N LEU A 131 -7.82 -16.34 23.06
CA LEU A 131 -7.13 -16.84 21.86
C LEU A 131 -6.28 -15.75 21.19
N ARG A 132 -6.52 -14.47 21.52
CA ARG A 132 -5.87 -13.33 20.88
C ARG A 132 -4.34 -13.37 20.97
N PRO A 133 -3.70 -13.63 22.14
CA PRO A 133 -2.25 -13.70 22.23
C PRO A 133 -1.64 -14.82 21.37
N LEU A 134 -2.32 -15.97 21.30
CA LEU A 134 -1.86 -17.09 20.47
C LEU A 134 -1.95 -16.74 18.96
N ALA A 135 -3.11 -16.25 18.53
CA ALA A 135 -3.36 -15.92 17.13
C ALA A 135 -2.43 -14.79 16.64
N SER A 136 -2.30 -13.73 17.42
CA SER A 136 -1.43 -12.59 17.08
C SER A 136 0.05 -12.99 17.11
N GLY A 137 0.49 -13.75 18.11
CA GLY A 137 1.86 -14.24 18.20
C GLY A 137 2.25 -15.18 17.04
N MET A 138 1.32 -16.02 16.58
CA MET A 138 1.55 -16.85 15.37
C MET A 138 1.69 -15.97 14.11
N ALA A 139 0.83 -14.97 13.95
CA ALA A 139 0.89 -14.05 12.82
C ALA A 139 2.20 -13.23 12.83
N ARG A 140 2.59 -12.69 14.00
CA ARG A 140 3.87 -11.98 14.16
C ARG A 140 5.07 -12.83 13.75
N ARG A 141 5.11 -14.08 14.21
CA ARG A 141 6.19 -15.02 13.83
C ARG A 141 6.21 -15.28 12.34
N GLN A 142 5.04 -15.42 11.70
CA GLN A 142 4.97 -15.60 10.25
C GLN A 142 5.48 -14.36 9.49
N VAL A 143 5.14 -13.16 9.94
CA VAL A 143 5.65 -11.91 9.36
C VAL A 143 7.17 -11.82 9.54
N ALA A 144 7.69 -12.09 10.74
CA ALA A 144 9.13 -12.09 11.02
C ALA A 144 9.88 -13.07 10.12
N LYS A 145 9.35 -14.31 9.96
CA LYS A 145 9.93 -15.31 9.06
C LYS A 145 9.93 -14.85 7.60
N THR A 146 8.83 -14.26 7.15
CA THR A 146 8.73 -13.76 5.76
C THR A 146 9.73 -12.63 5.54
N TYR A 147 9.85 -11.71 6.51
CA TYR A 147 10.78 -10.59 6.46
C TYR A 147 12.25 -11.05 6.45
N ASP A 148 12.59 -12.08 7.24
CA ASP A 148 13.92 -12.72 7.22
C ASP A 148 14.21 -13.39 5.86
N LEU A 149 13.23 -14.13 5.30
CA LEU A 149 13.36 -14.76 3.97
C LEU A 149 13.47 -13.73 2.85
N HIS A 150 12.82 -12.57 2.98
CA HIS A 150 12.99 -11.45 2.07
C HIS A 150 14.42 -10.90 2.07
N GLY A 151 15.13 -11.04 3.17
CA GLY A 151 16.51 -10.59 3.36
C GLY A 151 16.65 -9.34 4.23
N LEU A 152 15.70 -8.42 4.21
CA LEU A 152 15.73 -7.21 5.04
C LEU A 152 15.74 -7.53 6.54
N GLY A 153 15.08 -8.60 6.97
CA GLY A 153 15.05 -9.03 8.36
C GLY A 153 16.39 -9.52 8.92
N ARG A 154 17.41 -9.70 8.09
CA ARG A 154 18.77 -10.09 8.49
C ARG A 154 19.65 -8.89 8.85
N HIS A 155 19.18 -7.69 8.62
CA HIS A 155 19.87 -6.44 8.90
C HIS A 155 19.48 -5.89 10.28
N SER A 156 20.43 -5.20 10.90
CA SER A 156 20.18 -4.46 12.13
C SER A 156 19.13 -3.37 11.91
N LEU A 157 18.50 -2.88 12.98
CA LEU A 157 17.52 -1.80 12.90
C LEU A 157 18.13 -0.52 12.30
N GLU A 158 19.38 -0.21 12.63
CA GLU A 158 20.09 0.93 12.07
C GLU A 158 20.29 0.81 10.55
N GLU A 159 20.65 -0.37 10.06
CA GLU A 159 20.76 -0.64 8.61
C GLU A 159 19.39 -0.53 7.92
N GLN A 160 18.33 -1.04 8.55
CA GLN A 160 16.96 -0.91 8.04
C GLN A 160 16.52 0.56 7.96
N HIS A 161 16.84 1.36 8.98
CA HIS A 161 16.63 2.82 8.93
C HIS A 161 17.44 3.46 7.80
N GLY A 162 18.67 3.00 7.56
CA GLY A 162 19.49 3.44 6.43
C GLY A 162 18.86 3.12 5.07
N PHE A 163 18.26 1.95 4.92
CA PHE A 163 17.51 1.57 3.71
C PHE A 163 16.27 2.45 3.53
N ALA A 164 15.47 2.63 4.59
CA ALA A 164 14.28 3.48 4.53
C ALA A 164 14.61 4.93 4.14
N ARG A 165 15.69 5.51 4.71
CA ARG A 165 16.13 6.86 4.32
C ARG A 165 16.51 6.95 2.84
N ARG A 166 17.17 5.94 2.28
CA ARG A 166 17.53 5.91 0.85
C ARG A 166 16.31 5.80 -0.05
N ASP A 167 15.36 4.93 0.29
CA ASP A 167 14.13 4.76 -0.48
C ASP A 167 13.27 6.02 -0.47
N LEU A 168 13.07 6.60 0.72
CA LEU A 168 12.33 7.85 0.89
C LEU A 168 12.99 9.02 0.13
N ALA A 169 14.31 9.13 0.22
CA ALA A 169 15.05 10.15 -0.52
C ALA A 169 14.97 9.94 -2.03
N ALA A 170 15.03 8.68 -2.51
CA ALA A 170 14.86 8.38 -3.92
C ALA A 170 13.47 8.80 -4.43
N LEU A 171 12.40 8.42 -3.72
CA LEU A 171 11.04 8.84 -4.06
C LEU A 171 10.89 10.36 -4.01
N ALA A 172 11.41 11.02 -2.96
CA ALA A 172 11.31 12.47 -2.81
C ALA A 172 12.03 13.26 -3.92
N ASN A 173 13.10 12.70 -4.49
CA ASN A 173 13.82 13.33 -5.61
C ASN A 173 13.19 13.05 -6.98
N ILE A 174 12.35 12.02 -7.09
CA ILE A 174 11.73 11.65 -8.37
C ILE A 174 10.34 12.27 -8.52
N VAL A 175 9.55 12.36 -7.43
CA VAL A 175 8.22 12.96 -7.51
C VAL A 175 8.31 14.43 -7.88
N PRO A 176 7.46 14.91 -8.81
CA PRO A 176 7.52 16.31 -9.23
C PRO A 176 6.97 17.25 -8.16
N GLY A 177 7.49 18.47 -8.11
CA GLY A 177 6.98 19.52 -7.22
C GLY A 177 5.55 19.96 -7.56
N GLU A 178 5.21 19.93 -8.87
CA GLU A 178 3.89 20.21 -9.42
C GLU A 178 3.50 19.13 -10.44
N GLY A 179 2.20 18.93 -10.67
CA GLY A 179 1.70 17.87 -11.57
C GLY A 179 1.92 16.46 -11.01
N PHE A 180 2.11 15.48 -11.90
CA PHE A 180 2.21 14.05 -11.57
C PHE A 180 3.40 13.42 -12.30
N LEU A 181 3.74 12.17 -11.98
CA LEU A 181 4.96 11.52 -12.48
C LEU A 181 5.15 11.60 -13.99
N PHE A 182 4.07 11.45 -14.75
CA PHE A 182 4.15 11.34 -16.22
C PHE A 182 3.14 12.24 -16.95
N GLY A 183 2.66 13.30 -16.33
CA GLY A 183 1.75 14.24 -16.98
C GLY A 183 0.92 15.10 -16.03
N ASP A 184 -0.16 15.65 -16.57
CA ASP A 184 -1.03 16.59 -15.84
C ASP A 184 -2.16 15.88 -15.05
N ARG A 185 -2.26 14.56 -15.17
CA ARG A 185 -3.24 13.74 -14.44
C ARG A 185 -2.52 12.58 -13.74
N PRO A 186 -2.96 12.22 -12.54
CA PRO A 186 -2.37 11.10 -11.85
C PRO A 186 -2.73 9.78 -12.53
N GLY A 187 -1.76 8.88 -12.65
CA GLY A 187 -1.91 7.54 -13.22
C GLY A 187 -1.55 6.45 -12.22
N ILE A 188 -1.52 5.19 -12.70
CA ILE A 188 -1.31 4.00 -11.87
C ILE A 188 -0.03 4.06 -11.02
N PHE A 189 1.05 4.67 -11.52
CA PHE A 189 2.30 4.78 -10.79
C PHE A 189 2.25 5.88 -9.72
N ASP A 190 1.49 6.95 -9.96
CA ASP A 190 1.18 7.95 -8.93
C ASP A 190 0.36 7.31 -7.81
N PHE A 191 -0.64 6.50 -8.14
CA PHE A 191 -1.46 5.77 -7.14
C PHE A 191 -0.62 4.80 -6.34
N THR A 192 0.34 4.12 -6.96
CA THR A 192 1.28 3.22 -6.29
C THR A 192 2.10 3.97 -5.23
N VAL A 193 2.75 5.07 -5.62
CA VAL A 193 3.58 5.87 -4.70
C VAL A 193 2.71 6.52 -3.63
N ALA A 194 1.61 7.18 -4.02
CA ALA A 194 0.75 7.88 -3.08
C ALA A 194 0.07 6.95 -2.08
N ALA A 195 -0.40 5.78 -2.50
CA ALA A 195 -0.99 4.80 -1.58
C ALA A 195 0.03 4.24 -0.58
N MET A 196 1.26 3.98 -1.02
CA MET A 196 2.35 3.56 -0.14
C MET A 196 2.69 4.65 0.87
N MET A 197 2.84 5.89 0.41
CA MET A 197 3.18 7.01 1.27
C MET A 197 2.03 7.40 2.20
N ALA A 198 0.77 7.31 1.77
CA ALA A 198 -0.39 7.45 2.64
C ALA A 198 -0.36 6.40 3.77
N GLY A 199 -0.05 5.14 3.45
CA GLY A 199 0.17 4.11 4.45
C GLY A 199 1.25 4.45 5.49
N ILE A 200 2.22 5.28 5.14
CA ILE A 200 3.28 5.73 6.06
C ILE A 200 2.86 7.01 6.81
N TYR A 201 2.33 8.02 6.11
CA TYR A 201 2.02 9.33 6.70
C TYR A 201 0.73 9.35 7.53
N ASP A 202 -0.29 8.62 7.11
CA ASP A 202 -1.63 8.64 7.72
C ASP A 202 -1.78 7.61 8.85
N ASN A 203 -0.76 6.78 9.07
CA ASN A 203 -0.72 5.76 10.11
C ASN A 203 -0.64 6.39 11.51
N GLN A 204 -1.56 6.01 12.39
CA GLN A 204 -1.65 6.54 13.76
C GLN A 204 -1.65 5.42 14.81
N PRO A 205 -0.74 5.52 15.81
CA PRO A 205 0.36 6.46 15.89
C PRO A 205 1.37 6.28 14.76
N GLY A 206 2.25 7.26 14.55
CA GLY A 206 3.35 7.13 13.60
C GLY A 206 4.29 5.99 14.00
N THR A 207 4.99 5.43 13.01
CA THR A 207 6.07 4.44 13.22
C THR A 207 7.44 5.09 12.98
N TRP A 208 8.54 4.37 13.24
CA TRP A 208 9.87 4.89 12.93
C TRP A 208 10.04 5.23 11.41
N VAL A 209 9.34 4.52 10.50
CA VAL A 209 9.33 4.90 9.07
C VAL A 209 8.58 6.21 8.86
N THR A 210 7.48 6.44 9.60
CA THR A 210 6.74 7.71 9.57
C THR A 210 7.64 8.88 9.99
N GLU A 211 8.42 8.72 11.06
CA GLU A 211 9.36 9.73 11.54
C GLU A 211 10.40 10.08 10.47
N LEU A 212 11.00 9.07 9.83
CA LEU A 212 11.95 9.28 8.74
C LEU A 212 11.31 9.99 7.53
N ALA A 213 10.06 9.65 7.20
CA ALA A 213 9.34 10.25 6.08
C ALA A 213 9.01 11.74 6.30
N GLN A 214 8.87 12.20 7.55
CA GLN A 214 8.61 13.61 7.87
C GLN A 214 9.68 14.57 7.37
N ALA A 215 10.92 14.10 7.15
CA ALA A 215 11.98 14.91 6.55
C ALA A 215 11.72 15.29 5.08
N HIS A 216 10.72 14.70 4.43
CA HIS A 216 10.43 14.86 3.00
C HIS A 216 9.07 15.53 2.76
N SER A 217 8.96 16.82 3.08
CA SER A 217 7.72 17.59 2.93
C SER A 217 7.18 17.63 1.50
N GLY A 218 8.05 17.65 0.49
CA GLY A 218 7.66 17.60 -0.93
C GLY A 218 6.98 16.27 -1.30
N LEU A 219 7.47 15.15 -0.76
CA LEU A 219 6.86 13.83 -0.98
C LEU A 219 5.48 13.74 -0.30
N ARG A 220 5.33 14.37 0.87
CA ARG A 220 4.02 14.48 1.53
C ARG A 220 3.05 15.32 0.70
N ALA A 221 3.46 16.50 0.27
CA ALA A 221 2.65 17.37 -0.57
C ALA A 221 2.22 16.69 -1.89
N TYR A 222 3.13 15.95 -2.52
CA TYR A 222 2.82 15.14 -3.70
C TYR A 222 1.76 14.06 -3.37
N THR A 223 1.93 13.33 -2.27
CA THR A 223 0.98 12.30 -1.83
C THR A 223 -0.41 12.88 -1.63
N GLU A 224 -0.52 14.02 -0.97
CA GLU A 224 -1.80 14.71 -0.75
C GLU A 224 -2.41 15.21 -2.06
N ARG A 225 -1.60 15.74 -2.98
CA ARG A 225 -2.06 16.19 -4.31
C ARG A 225 -2.65 15.05 -5.14
N VAL A 226 -2.04 13.85 -5.11
CA VAL A 226 -2.58 12.68 -5.82
C VAL A 226 -3.93 12.27 -5.20
N GLN A 227 -4.02 12.20 -3.88
CA GLN A 227 -5.26 11.85 -3.16
C GLN A 227 -6.38 12.85 -3.44
N GLU A 228 -6.07 14.14 -3.45
CA GLU A 228 -7.02 15.22 -3.75
C GLU A 228 -7.52 15.12 -5.20
N ALA A 229 -6.63 14.92 -6.16
CA ALA A 229 -6.99 14.82 -7.58
C ALA A 229 -7.94 13.65 -7.88
N VAL A 230 -7.84 12.55 -7.12
CA VAL A 230 -8.71 11.36 -7.26
C VAL A 230 -9.92 11.44 -6.34
N GLY A 231 -9.86 12.19 -5.24
CA GLY A 231 -10.89 12.24 -4.21
C GLY A 231 -10.88 11.00 -3.28
N VAL A 232 -9.76 10.26 -3.22
CA VAL A 232 -9.57 9.06 -2.38
C VAL A 232 -8.41 9.29 -1.43
N TRP A 233 -8.71 9.34 -0.13
CA TRP A 233 -7.74 9.63 0.92
C TRP A 233 -7.35 8.37 1.68
N GLY A 234 -6.09 8.29 2.12
CA GLY A 234 -5.60 7.22 2.99
C GLY A 234 -6.14 7.32 4.40
N ARG A 235 -6.32 8.56 4.90
CA ARG A 235 -6.92 8.84 6.20
C ARG A 235 -8.45 8.75 6.16
N LYS A 236 -9.04 8.46 7.32
CA LYS A 236 -10.48 8.57 7.55
C LYS A 236 -10.92 10.01 7.68
#